data_dcede2d843ce02fdaced1856b48470f2
#
_entry.id   dcede2d843ce02fdaced1856b48470f2
#
_cell.length_a   1.000
_cell.length_b   1.000
_cell.length_c   1.000
_cell.angle_alpha   90.00
_cell.angle_beta   90.00
_cell.angle_gamma   90.00
#
_symmetry.space_group_name_H-M   'P 1'
#
loop_
_entity.id
_entity.type
_entity.pdbx_description
1 polymer ?
#
loop_
_entity_poly.entity_id
_entity_poly.type
_entity_poly.pdbx_seq_one_letter_code
_entity_poly.pdbx_strand_id
1 'polypeptide(L)'
;MKKNLLVILLVGLGISALLYSLPKGNVAGKTQTSPSGGANRDAGSEKTEKAAEKEEHASPLTPAQVKEISGLKSAFAAAKTDATQAKALENLMRAFMNASHYDSAAVYAANYADQHPSLTNVLRAGQLYFEAQTYALNAQKGGKMGEKARLY
;
A
#
# COMPACT_ATOMS: atom_id res chain seq x y z
N MET A 1 8.39 19.28 43.69
CA MET A 1 8.27 19.56 42.25
C MET A 1 9.60 19.55 41.50
N LYS A 2 10.72 20.06 42.03
CA LYS A 2 12.01 20.14 41.30
C LYS A 2 12.66 18.77 40.97
N LYS A 3 12.47 17.74 41.83
CA LYS A 3 13.07 16.40 41.60
C LYS A 3 12.47 15.65 40.38
N ASN A 4 11.13 15.80 40.15
CA ASN A 4 10.49 15.15 39.01
C ASN A 4 10.87 15.80 37.66
N LEU A 5 11.10 17.10 37.66
CA LEU A 5 11.57 17.85 36.49
C LEU A 5 12.96 17.42 36.05
N LEU A 6 13.84 17.16 37.01
CA LEU A 6 15.22 16.71 36.77
C LEU A 6 15.24 15.28 36.19
N VAL A 7 14.35 14.40 36.67
CA VAL A 7 14.21 13.04 36.13
C VAL A 7 13.72 13.04 34.67
N ILE A 8 12.72 13.89 34.36
CA ILE A 8 12.20 14.03 32.98
C ILE A 8 13.29 14.54 32.05
N LEU A 9 14.11 15.49 32.49
CA LEU A 9 15.19 16.06 31.71
C LEU A 9 16.29 15.02 31.44
N LEU A 10 16.66 14.19 32.43
CA LEU A 10 17.62 13.10 32.27
C LEU A 10 17.13 12.00 31.31
N VAL A 11 15.84 11.63 31.40
CA VAL A 11 15.23 10.64 30.50
C VAL A 11 15.19 11.18 29.05
N GLY A 12 14.81 12.45 28.86
CA GLY A 12 14.81 13.07 27.54
C GLY A 12 16.20 13.12 26.90
N LEU A 13 17.23 13.44 27.70
CA LEU A 13 18.64 13.50 27.24
C LEU A 13 19.17 12.11 26.89
N GLY A 14 18.79 11.08 27.67
CA GLY A 14 19.13 9.68 27.38
C GLY A 14 18.54 9.17 26.08
N ILE A 15 17.26 9.45 25.81
CA ILE A 15 16.59 9.05 24.55
C ILE A 15 17.22 9.77 23.34
N SER A 16 17.56 11.06 23.48
CA SER A 16 18.22 11.81 22.40
C SER A 16 19.60 11.24 22.08
N ALA A 17 20.38 10.86 23.06
CA ALA A 17 21.71 10.26 22.88
C ALA A 17 21.59 8.87 22.19
N LEU A 18 20.57 8.10 22.53
CA LEU A 18 20.31 6.78 21.95
C LEU A 18 19.93 6.89 20.48
N LEU A 19 19.10 7.87 20.11
CA LEU A 19 18.72 8.16 18.71
C LEU A 19 19.90 8.66 17.88
N TYR A 20 20.84 9.37 18.50
CA TYR A 20 22.03 9.87 17.81
C TYR A 20 23.11 8.79 17.59
N SER A 21 23.08 7.72 18.40
CA SER A 21 24.01 6.59 18.33
C SER A 21 23.61 5.54 17.27
N LEU A 22 22.41 5.63 16.68
CA LEU A 22 22.01 4.73 15.61
C LEU A 22 22.85 4.96 14.35
N PRO A 23 23.41 3.93 13.72
CA PRO A 23 24.20 4.07 12.51
C PRO A 23 23.31 4.65 11.39
N LYS A 24 23.67 5.85 10.94
CA LYS A 24 23.06 6.49 9.77
C LYS A 24 23.43 5.65 8.54
N GLY A 25 22.52 4.79 8.10
CA GLY A 25 22.68 4.02 6.88
C GLY A 25 22.90 4.95 5.69
N ASN A 26 24.12 5.00 5.17
CA ASN A 26 24.45 5.67 3.93
C ASN A 26 23.76 4.94 2.78
N VAL A 27 22.73 5.54 2.21
CA VAL A 27 22.21 5.16 0.91
C VAL A 27 23.22 5.64 -0.14
N ALA A 28 24.23 4.81 -0.41
CA ALA A 28 25.13 5.02 -1.53
C ALA A 28 24.37 4.72 -2.81
N GLY A 29 24.02 5.77 -3.57
CA GLY A 29 23.52 5.64 -4.93
C GLY A 29 24.56 4.96 -5.81
N LYS A 30 24.25 3.76 -6.32
CA LYS A 30 24.99 3.15 -7.43
C LYS A 30 24.32 3.56 -8.73
N THR A 31 24.95 4.54 -9.37
CA THR A 31 24.84 4.79 -10.81
C THR A 31 25.37 3.55 -11.53
N GLN A 32 24.56 2.83 -12.29
CA GLN A 32 25.06 1.88 -13.26
C GLN A 32 24.61 2.28 -14.65
N THR A 33 25.65 2.62 -15.40
CA THR A 33 25.72 2.85 -16.85
C THR A 33 25.24 1.63 -17.63
N SER A 34 24.45 1.88 -18.68
CA SER A 34 24.11 0.90 -19.73
C SER A 34 25.34 0.49 -20.54
N PRO A 35 25.29 -0.68 -21.14
CA PRO A 35 25.63 -0.73 -22.58
C PRO A 35 24.53 -1.38 -23.43
N SER A 36 24.43 -0.79 -24.59
CA SER A 36 23.73 -1.11 -25.82
C SER A 36 23.96 -2.52 -26.36
N GLY A 37 22.94 -3.05 -27.04
CA GLY A 37 23.17 -3.84 -28.24
C GLY A 37 22.37 -5.14 -28.30
N GLY A 38 21.56 -5.29 -29.35
CA GLY A 38 21.22 -6.58 -29.91
C GLY A 38 19.75 -6.79 -30.25
N ALA A 39 19.41 -6.44 -31.49
CA ALA A 39 18.14 -6.79 -32.12
C ALA A 39 17.99 -8.31 -32.28
N ASN A 40 16.79 -8.83 -32.07
CA ASN A 40 16.27 -9.86 -32.95
C ASN A 40 14.75 -9.81 -33.03
N ARG A 41 14.25 -9.66 -34.25
CA ARG A 41 12.86 -9.83 -34.64
C ARG A 41 12.61 -11.33 -34.76
N ASP A 42 11.54 -11.82 -34.20
CA ASP A 42 10.78 -12.85 -34.92
C ASP A 42 9.29 -12.76 -34.57
N ALA A 43 8.48 -13.03 -35.58
CA ALA A 43 7.06 -12.81 -35.66
C ALA A 43 6.29 -14.06 -35.21
N GLY A 44 5.09 -13.80 -34.64
CA GLY A 44 4.00 -14.77 -34.80
C GLY A 44 3.43 -15.35 -33.51
N SER A 45 2.35 -14.89 -33.13
CA SER A 45 1.11 -15.61 -32.84
C SER A 45 0.25 -14.86 -31.83
N GLU A 46 -0.82 -14.30 -32.31
CA GLU A 46 -1.95 -13.84 -31.48
C GLU A 46 -2.45 -15.02 -30.65
N LYS A 47 -2.33 -14.88 -29.35
CA LYS A 47 -3.18 -15.59 -28.42
C LYS A 47 -3.59 -14.60 -27.36
N THR A 48 -4.85 -14.16 -27.47
CA THR A 48 -5.54 -13.34 -26.50
C THR A 48 -5.64 -14.13 -25.20
N GLU A 49 -4.59 -14.13 -24.44
CA GLU A 49 -4.64 -14.43 -23.00
C GLU A 49 -4.83 -13.10 -22.31
N LYS A 50 -6.00 -12.94 -21.72
CA LYS A 50 -6.32 -11.94 -20.72
C LYS A 50 -5.29 -12.12 -19.59
N ALA A 51 -4.12 -11.49 -19.76
CA ALA A 51 -3.06 -11.48 -18.78
C ALA A 51 -3.65 -10.82 -17.54
N ALA A 52 -3.95 -11.63 -16.52
CA ALA A 52 -4.06 -11.14 -15.17
C ALA A 52 -2.76 -10.37 -14.93
N GLU A 53 -2.83 -9.05 -14.87
CA GLU A 53 -1.71 -8.20 -14.46
C GLU A 53 -1.20 -8.81 -13.16
N LYS A 54 -0.02 -9.39 -13.21
CA LYS A 54 0.66 -9.95 -12.03
C LYS A 54 0.94 -8.76 -11.15
N GLU A 55 0.07 -8.54 -10.17
CA GLU A 55 0.19 -7.43 -9.22
C GLU A 55 1.54 -7.58 -8.51
N GLU A 56 2.45 -6.67 -8.81
CA GLU A 56 3.77 -6.61 -8.22
C GLU A 56 3.64 -5.98 -6.83
N HIS A 57 3.37 -6.82 -5.83
CA HIS A 57 3.31 -6.43 -4.43
C HIS A 57 4.70 -6.51 -3.80
N ALA A 58 4.91 -5.73 -2.72
CA ALA A 58 6.18 -5.69 -2.00
C ALA A 58 6.65 -7.07 -1.49
N SER A 59 5.70 -7.95 -1.19
CA SER A 59 5.96 -9.35 -0.80
C SER A 59 4.73 -10.20 -1.11
N PRO A 60 4.90 -11.48 -1.48
CA PRO A 60 3.77 -12.38 -1.64
C PRO A 60 3.07 -12.59 -0.29
N LEU A 61 1.73 -12.69 -0.34
CA LEU A 61 0.93 -12.98 0.85
C LEU A 61 1.31 -14.35 1.44
N THR A 62 1.43 -14.41 2.74
CA THR A 62 1.57 -15.68 3.46
C THR A 62 0.27 -16.50 3.38
N PRO A 63 0.32 -17.82 3.54
CA PRO A 63 -0.89 -18.66 3.53
C PRO A 63 -1.95 -18.22 4.58
N ALA A 64 -1.50 -17.72 5.74
CA ALA A 64 -2.39 -17.18 6.76
C ALA A 64 -3.11 -15.91 6.30
N GLN A 65 -2.37 -14.96 5.70
CA GLN A 65 -2.93 -13.73 5.14
C GLN A 65 -3.90 -14.02 3.98
N VAL A 66 -3.56 -14.97 3.11
CA VAL A 66 -4.46 -15.40 2.01
C VAL A 66 -5.78 -15.90 2.57
N LYS A 67 -5.75 -16.75 3.60
CA LYS A 67 -6.95 -17.30 4.26
C LYS A 67 -7.77 -16.20 4.92
N GLU A 68 -7.13 -15.30 5.67
CA GLU A 68 -7.77 -14.16 6.33
C GLU A 68 -8.45 -13.24 5.31
N ILE A 69 -7.71 -12.76 4.30
CA ILE A 69 -8.22 -11.86 3.27
C ILE A 69 -9.35 -12.52 2.48
N SER A 70 -9.25 -13.81 2.16
CA SER A 70 -10.32 -14.55 1.49
C SER A 70 -11.60 -14.58 2.33
N GLY A 71 -11.51 -14.83 3.63
CA GLY A 71 -12.65 -14.78 4.55
C GLY A 71 -13.28 -13.40 4.63
N LEU A 72 -12.45 -12.33 4.69
CA LEU A 72 -12.91 -10.95 4.72
C LEU A 72 -13.56 -10.52 3.39
N LYS A 73 -13.04 -10.95 2.24
CA LYS A 73 -13.70 -10.74 0.93
C LYS A 73 -15.07 -11.37 0.89
N SER A 74 -15.20 -12.61 1.39
CA SER A 74 -16.50 -13.31 1.46
C SER A 74 -17.46 -12.58 2.40
N ALA A 75 -17.00 -12.08 3.55
CA ALA A 75 -17.82 -11.32 4.48
C ALA A 75 -18.27 -9.97 3.86
N PHE A 76 -17.40 -9.29 3.12
CA PHE A 76 -17.75 -8.06 2.40
C PHE A 76 -18.81 -8.31 1.34
N ALA A 77 -18.66 -9.36 0.54
CA ALA A 77 -19.63 -9.73 -0.51
C ALA A 77 -20.99 -10.19 0.06
N ALA A 78 -20.99 -10.81 1.25
CA ALA A 78 -22.21 -11.30 1.89
C ALA A 78 -22.96 -10.22 2.70
N ALA A 79 -22.37 -9.07 2.93
CA ALA A 79 -22.97 -8.00 3.70
C ALA A 79 -24.18 -7.40 2.97
N LYS A 80 -25.33 -7.35 3.66
CA LYS A 80 -26.63 -6.97 3.05
C LYS A 80 -27.04 -5.54 3.34
N THR A 81 -26.41 -4.86 4.27
CA THR A 81 -26.71 -3.48 4.64
C THR A 81 -25.48 -2.60 4.50
N ASP A 82 -25.65 -1.32 4.19
CA ASP A 82 -24.55 -0.36 4.05
C ASP A 82 -23.65 -0.35 5.29
N ALA A 83 -24.23 -0.39 6.49
CA ALA A 83 -23.46 -0.40 7.73
C ALA A 83 -22.60 -1.66 7.90
N THR A 84 -23.14 -2.83 7.57
CA THR A 84 -22.38 -4.10 7.64
C THR A 84 -21.33 -4.18 6.55
N GLN A 85 -21.63 -3.66 5.37
CA GLN A 85 -20.72 -3.62 4.23
C GLN A 85 -19.55 -2.65 4.48
N ALA A 86 -19.84 -1.45 5.02
CA ALA A 86 -18.80 -0.49 5.41
C ALA A 86 -17.84 -1.07 6.46
N LYS A 87 -18.36 -1.75 7.48
CA LYS A 87 -17.55 -2.43 8.50
C LYS A 87 -16.71 -3.57 7.93
N ALA A 88 -17.29 -4.38 7.06
CA ALA A 88 -16.58 -5.48 6.39
C ALA A 88 -15.46 -4.94 5.47
N LEU A 89 -15.74 -3.85 4.75
CA LEU A 89 -14.74 -3.15 3.94
C LEU A 89 -13.57 -2.63 4.80
N GLU A 90 -13.86 -2.02 5.94
CA GLU A 90 -12.82 -1.51 6.83
C GLU A 90 -11.87 -2.61 7.31
N ASN A 91 -12.42 -3.77 7.69
CA ASN A 91 -11.62 -4.92 8.09
C ASN A 91 -10.79 -5.46 6.93
N LEU A 92 -11.36 -5.53 5.73
CA LEU A 92 -10.67 -5.99 4.52
C LEU A 92 -9.53 -5.05 4.13
N MET A 93 -9.77 -3.74 4.12
CA MET A 93 -8.72 -2.73 3.85
C MET A 93 -7.58 -2.84 4.86
N ARG A 94 -7.90 -2.97 6.16
CA ARG A 94 -6.89 -3.13 7.22
C ARG A 94 -6.04 -4.38 7.01
N ALA A 95 -6.63 -5.51 6.63
CA ALA A 95 -5.90 -6.75 6.35
C ALA A 95 -4.95 -6.59 5.16
N PHE A 96 -5.37 -5.91 4.09
CA PHE A 96 -4.50 -5.59 2.96
C PHE A 96 -3.35 -4.65 3.35
N MET A 97 -3.63 -3.58 4.11
CA MET A 97 -2.60 -2.64 4.58
C MET A 97 -1.57 -3.33 5.49
N ASN A 98 -2.02 -4.19 6.40
CA ASN A 98 -1.13 -4.99 7.26
C ASN A 98 -0.24 -5.95 6.47
N ALA A 99 -0.70 -6.37 5.30
CA ALA A 99 0.09 -7.18 4.36
C ALA A 99 0.93 -6.33 3.38
N SER A 100 0.95 -5.01 3.52
CA SER A 100 1.60 -4.05 2.60
C SER A 100 1.03 -4.03 1.18
N HIS A 101 -0.21 -4.48 0.99
CA HIS A 101 -0.95 -4.49 -0.26
C HIS A 101 -1.86 -3.26 -0.37
N TYR A 102 -1.28 -2.07 -0.30
CA TYR A 102 -1.99 -0.78 -0.29
C TYR A 102 -2.82 -0.55 -1.55
N ASP A 103 -2.35 -0.99 -2.71
CA ASP A 103 -3.05 -0.93 -3.99
C ASP A 103 -4.36 -1.72 -3.96
N SER A 104 -4.34 -2.92 -3.40
CA SER A 104 -5.55 -3.73 -3.22
C SER A 104 -6.53 -3.06 -2.26
N ALA A 105 -6.06 -2.49 -1.15
CA ALA A 105 -6.90 -1.73 -0.23
C ALA A 105 -7.56 -0.53 -0.94
N ALA A 106 -6.78 0.22 -1.74
CA ALA A 106 -7.26 1.38 -2.50
C ALA A 106 -8.35 1.00 -3.53
N VAL A 107 -8.16 -0.12 -4.26
CA VAL A 107 -9.16 -0.60 -5.23
C VAL A 107 -10.49 -0.93 -4.55
N TYR A 108 -10.47 -1.61 -3.40
CA TYR A 108 -11.70 -1.91 -2.66
C TYR A 108 -12.39 -0.65 -2.13
N ALA A 109 -11.62 0.31 -1.62
CA ALA A 109 -12.17 1.59 -1.16
C ALA A 109 -12.79 2.40 -2.30
N ALA A 110 -12.13 2.45 -3.46
CA ALA A 110 -12.60 3.13 -4.65
C ALA A 110 -13.91 2.54 -5.18
N ASN A 111 -13.94 1.22 -5.36
CA ASN A 111 -15.16 0.53 -5.80
C ASN A 111 -16.34 0.76 -4.85
N TYR A 112 -16.07 0.86 -3.54
CA TYR A 112 -17.10 1.18 -2.57
C TYR A 112 -17.54 2.65 -2.65
N ALA A 113 -16.60 3.58 -2.83
CA ALA A 113 -16.90 5.00 -3.00
C ALA A 113 -17.74 5.27 -4.25
N ASP A 114 -17.49 4.54 -5.35
CA ASP A 114 -18.26 4.64 -6.58
C ASP A 114 -19.72 4.15 -6.42
N GLN A 115 -19.94 3.14 -5.58
CA GLN A 115 -21.27 2.60 -5.29
C GLN A 115 -22.02 3.38 -4.19
N HIS A 116 -21.28 3.94 -3.24
CA HIS A 116 -21.80 4.68 -2.09
C HIS A 116 -21.11 6.05 -1.98
N PRO A 117 -21.39 6.97 -2.93
CA PRO A 117 -20.69 8.25 -3.01
C PRO A 117 -21.00 9.12 -1.79
N SER A 118 -19.96 9.42 -1.04
CA SER A 118 -19.95 10.35 0.08
C SER A 118 -18.56 10.99 0.17
N LEU A 119 -18.49 12.19 0.74
CA LEU A 119 -17.19 12.86 0.94
C LEU A 119 -16.20 11.96 1.68
N THR A 120 -16.65 11.26 2.71
CA THR A 120 -15.81 10.36 3.51
C THR A 120 -15.27 9.19 2.69
N ASN A 121 -16.11 8.56 1.85
CA ASN A 121 -15.70 7.41 1.04
C ASN A 121 -14.74 7.84 -0.08
N VAL A 122 -15.03 8.96 -0.75
CA VAL A 122 -14.19 9.53 -1.80
C VAL A 122 -12.82 9.91 -1.24
N LEU A 123 -12.76 10.66 -0.14
CA LEU A 123 -11.48 11.03 0.50
C LEU A 123 -10.69 9.80 0.95
N ARG A 124 -11.35 8.77 1.48
CA ARG A 124 -10.70 7.52 1.87
C ARG A 124 -10.07 6.80 0.68
N ALA A 125 -10.78 6.72 -0.45
CA ALA A 125 -10.25 6.12 -1.68
C ALA A 125 -9.02 6.89 -2.20
N GLY A 126 -9.10 8.22 -2.27
CA GLY A 126 -7.98 9.07 -2.67
C GLY A 126 -6.76 8.91 -1.76
N GLN A 127 -6.98 8.91 -0.44
CA GLN A 127 -5.92 8.71 0.55
C GLN A 127 -5.22 7.35 0.39
N LEU A 128 -5.97 6.27 0.21
CA LEU A 128 -5.39 4.95 0.03
C LEU A 128 -4.63 4.82 -1.29
N TYR A 129 -5.07 5.46 -2.37
CA TYR A 129 -4.29 5.52 -3.60
C TYR A 129 -3.02 6.33 -3.44
N PHE A 130 -3.03 7.40 -2.66
CA PHE A 130 -1.82 8.16 -2.32
C PHE A 130 -0.83 7.32 -1.50
N GLU A 131 -1.33 6.55 -0.53
CA GLU A 131 -0.50 5.59 0.21
C GLU A 131 0.07 4.51 -0.73
N ALA A 132 -0.76 3.94 -1.62
CA ALA A 132 -0.32 2.96 -2.61
C ALA A 132 0.74 3.52 -3.56
N GLN A 133 0.68 4.82 -3.92
CA GLN A 133 1.73 5.50 -4.67
C GLN A 133 3.04 5.54 -3.88
N THR A 134 2.95 5.90 -2.60
CA THR A 134 4.13 6.05 -1.72
C THR A 134 4.87 4.73 -1.53
N TYR A 135 4.14 3.63 -1.44
CA TYR A 135 4.70 2.28 -1.24
C TYR A 135 4.85 1.46 -2.53
N ALA A 136 4.66 2.09 -3.70
CA ALA A 136 4.83 1.40 -4.97
C ALA A 136 6.29 1.00 -5.22
N LEU A 137 6.51 -0.24 -5.66
CA LEU A 137 7.85 -0.79 -5.89
C LEU A 137 8.55 -0.19 -7.11
N ASN A 138 7.80 0.37 -8.05
CA ASN A 138 8.33 0.99 -9.25
C ASN A 138 7.60 2.29 -9.60
N ALA A 139 8.29 3.16 -10.33
CA ALA A 139 7.79 4.48 -10.70
C ALA A 139 6.52 4.43 -11.56
N GLN A 140 6.39 3.43 -12.43
CA GLN A 140 5.23 3.30 -13.31
C GLN A 140 3.96 2.98 -12.51
N LYS A 141 4.05 2.03 -11.57
CA LYS A 141 2.95 1.69 -10.66
C LYS A 141 2.62 2.88 -9.76
N GLY A 142 3.64 3.54 -9.21
CA GLY A 142 3.46 4.75 -8.41
C GLY A 142 2.74 5.86 -9.17
N GLY A 143 3.12 6.12 -10.44
CA GLY A 143 2.45 7.08 -11.31
C GLY A 143 0.97 6.78 -11.51
N LYS A 144 0.62 5.54 -11.84
CA LYS A 144 -0.78 5.10 -11.99
C LYS A 144 -1.59 5.28 -10.69
N MET A 145 -0.99 4.99 -9.53
CA MET A 145 -1.67 5.18 -8.24
C MET A 145 -1.87 6.67 -7.94
N GLY A 146 -0.88 7.51 -8.23
CA GLY A 146 -0.99 8.96 -8.07
C GLY A 146 -2.03 9.60 -8.99
N GLU A 147 -2.18 9.13 -10.22
CA GLU A 147 -3.27 9.54 -11.12
C GLU A 147 -4.63 9.18 -10.53
N LYS A 148 -4.79 7.96 -10.03
CA LYS A 148 -6.04 7.52 -9.38
C LYS A 148 -6.33 8.33 -8.11
N ALA A 149 -5.32 8.64 -7.29
CA ALA A 149 -5.49 9.47 -6.10
C ALA A 149 -6.05 10.87 -6.39
N ARG A 150 -5.82 11.42 -7.59
CA ARG A 150 -6.35 12.73 -8.01
C ARG A 150 -7.79 12.68 -8.51
N LEU A 151 -8.30 11.49 -8.83
CA LEU A 151 -9.69 11.32 -9.28
C LEU A 151 -10.66 11.28 -8.10
N TYR A 152 -10.17 10.92 -6.92
CA TYR A 152 -10.90 10.88 -5.66
C TYR A 152 -10.52 12.04 -4.75
#